data_d79eec4b8ef33a71c03584d7622e8f54
#
_entry.id   d79eec4b8ef33a71c03584d7622e8f54
#
_cell.length_a   1.000
_cell.length_b   1.000
_cell.length_c   1.000
_cell.angle_alpha   90.00
_cell.angle_beta   90.00
_cell.angle_gamma   90.00
#
_symmetry.space_group_name_H-M   'P 1'
#
loop_
_entity.id
_entity.type
_entity.pdbx_description
1 polymer ?
#
loop_
_entity_poly.entity_id
_entity_poly.type
_entity_poly.pdbx_seq_one_letter_code
_entity_poly.pdbx_strand_id
1 'polypeptide(L)'
;EKGAQHLIAAMPKILSNYNDAKLIIAGRGGMMDELRAEASNLGLNDKIYFTGYLNSKQVQKMYKCADVAVFPSTYEPFGIVALEAMLAGVPTVVSDVGGLNEIIEHGVNGMKSYAGNSNSIADSVLSLLYDHKLSANISKNAKNKVKEQFNWNKIAQDTHFIYEKAICQTMAEKQARQIEQENAKKTSKAKNTDKEITKLLSFKKRHAYA
;
A
#
# COMPACT_ATOMS: atom_id res chain seq x y z
N GLU A 1 0.83 -16.26 -4.46
CA GLU A 1 0.91 -14.79 -4.43
C GLU A 1 1.94 -14.28 -3.42
N LYS A 2 2.13 -14.93 -2.26
CA LYS A 2 3.12 -14.53 -1.24
C LYS A 2 4.57 -14.88 -1.58
N GLY A 3 4.81 -15.67 -2.63
CA GLY A 3 6.12 -15.86 -3.23
C GLY A 3 7.11 -16.73 -2.44
N ALA A 4 6.65 -17.53 -1.46
CA ALA A 4 7.52 -18.38 -0.65
C ALA A 4 8.37 -19.35 -1.50
N GLN A 5 7.85 -19.83 -2.63
CA GLN A 5 8.59 -20.66 -3.59
C GLN A 5 9.84 -19.95 -4.13
N HIS A 6 9.77 -18.66 -4.41
CA HIS A 6 10.91 -17.89 -4.92
C HIS A 6 11.99 -17.69 -3.85
N LEU A 7 11.59 -17.61 -2.58
CA LEU A 7 12.54 -17.54 -1.47
C LEU A 7 13.20 -18.89 -1.20
N ILE A 8 12.47 -20.01 -1.31
CA ILE A 8 13.03 -21.36 -1.25
C ILE A 8 14.05 -21.55 -2.38
N ALA A 9 13.70 -21.17 -3.61
CA ALA A 9 14.60 -21.22 -4.76
C ALA A 9 15.82 -20.28 -4.64
N ALA A 10 15.77 -19.26 -3.79
CA ALA A 10 16.92 -18.39 -3.50
C ALA A 10 17.93 -19.01 -2.51
N MET A 11 17.48 -19.96 -1.68
CA MET A 11 18.30 -20.54 -0.60
C MET A 11 19.61 -21.20 -1.08
N PRO A 12 19.67 -21.95 -2.19
CA PRO A 12 20.94 -22.52 -2.64
C PRO A 12 22.03 -21.46 -2.87
N LYS A 13 21.68 -20.32 -3.48
CA LYS A 13 22.59 -19.19 -3.67
C LYS A 13 22.96 -18.51 -2.35
N ILE A 14 22.02 -18.35 -1.44
CA ILE A 14 22.29 -17.80 -0.11
C ILE A 14 23.24 -18.70 0.64
N LEU A 15 23.00 -20.01 0.68
CA LEU A 15 23.81 -20.98 1.41
C LEU A 15 25.21 -21.17 0.82
N SER A 16 25.38 -21.03 -0.48
CA SER A 16 26.71 -21.09 -1.11
C SER A 16 27.62 -19.92 -0.70
N ASN A 17 27.03 -18.81 -0.25
CA ASN A 17 27.74 -17.62 0.20
C ASN A 17 27.71 -17.44 1.73
N TYR A 18 26.64 -17.92 2.39
CA TYR A 18 26.42 -17.81 3.84
C TYR A 18 25.86 -19.15 4.35
N ASN A 19 26.73 -20.12 4.62
CA ASN A 19 26.37 -21.52 4.85
C ASN A 19 25.56 -21.77 6.13
N ASP A 20 25.62 -20.84 7.11
CA ASP A 20 24.88 -20.93 8.37
C ASP A 20 23.46 -20.34 8.29
N ALA A 21 23.06 -19.85 7.12
CA ALA A 21 21.71 -19.32 6.94
C ALA A 21 20.63 -20.38 7.24
N LYS A 22 19.58 -19.95 7.88
CA LYS A 22 18.35 -20.73 8.11
C LYS A 22 17.15 -19.89 7.68
N LEU A 23 16.22 -20.55 6.99
CA LEU A 23 14.97 -19.92 6.56
C LEU A 23 13.82 -20.40 7.45
N ILE A 24 13.07 -19.46 8.01
CA ILE A 24 11.83 -19.74 8.74
C ILE A 24 10.66 -19.21 7.92
N ILE A 25 9.75 -20.09 7.51
CA ILE A 25 8.52 -19.75 6.81
C ILE A 25 7.36 -19.86 7.79
N ALA A 26 6.77 -18.72 8.12
CA ALA A 26 5.63 -18.61 9.01
C ALA A 26 4.34 -18.38 8.20
N GLY A 27 3.32 -19.16 8.47
CA GLY A 27 2.02 -19.04 7.83
C GLY A 27 1.39 -20.38 7.50
N ARG A 28 0.21 -20.30 6.90
CA ARG A 28 -0.54 -21.45 6.37
C ARG A 28 -1.04 -21.10 4.97
N GLY A 29 -1.15 -22.08 4.10
CA GLY A 29 -1.67 -21.90 2.75
C GLY A 29 -1.79 -23.22 2.02
N GLY A 30 -2.50 -23.22 0.90
CA GLY A 30 -2.74 -24.42 0.10
C GLY A 30 -1.47 -25.03 -0.51
N MET A 31 -0.42 -24.22 -0.68
CA MET A 31 0.87 -24.68 -1.26
C MET A 31 1.85 -25.25 -0.24
N MET A 32 1.44 -25.52 0.98
CA MET A 32 2.38 -25.91 2.04
C MET A 32 3.12 -27.22 1.71
N ASP A 33 2.41 -28.20 1.15
CA ASP A 33 2.98 -29.50 0.82
C ASP A 33 3.93 -29.40 -0.39
N GLU A 34 3.57 -28.60 -1.39
CA GLU A 34 4.44 -28.30 -2.54
C GLU A 34 5.72 -27.58 -2.09
N LEU A 35 5.62 -26.61 -1.20
CA LEU A 35 6.79 -25.89 -0.68
C LEU A 35 7.72 -26.79 0.13
N ARG A 36 7.17 -27.73 0.90
CA ARG A 36 7.95 -28.74 1.61
C ARG A 36 8.65 -29.72 0.65
N ALA A 37 7.92 -30.15 -0.38
CA ALA A 37 8.49 -31.01 -1.42
C ALA A 37 9.63 -30.31 -2.16
N GLU A 38 9.46 -29.02 -2.52
CA GLU A 38 10.52 -28.22 -3.16
C GLU A 38 11.75 -28.10 -2.26
N ALA A 39 11.57 -27.77 -0.98
CA ALA A 39 12.67 -27.72 -0.01
C ALA A 39 13.41 -29.06 0.11
N SER A 40 12.67 -30.18 0.11
CA SER A 40 13.24 -31.53 0.15
C SER A 40 14.01 -31.88 -1.13
N ASN A 41 13.46 -31.57 -2.30
CA ASN A 41 14.11 -31.79 -3.61
C ASN A 41 15.42 -31.01 -3.74
N LEU A 42 15.53 -29.85 -3.10
CA LEU A 42 16.75 -29.05 -3.05
C LEU A 42 17.71 -29.48 -1.94
N GLY A 43 17.37 -30.51 -1.14
CA GLY A 43 18.18 -30.98 -0.02
C GLY A 43 18.26 -30.00 1.16
N LEU A 44 17.23 -29.18 1.37
CA LEU A 44 17.22 -28.07 2.33
C LEU A 44 16.41 -28.34 3.60
N ASN A 45 16.12 -29.62 3.92
CA ASN A 45 15.27 -29.99 5.05
C ASN A 45 15.83 -29.56 6.43
N ASP A 46 17.13 -29.46 6.57
CA ASP A 46 17.81 -28.97 7.77
C ASP A 46 18.04 -27.46 7.79
N LYS A 47 17.71 -26.77 6.71
CA LYS A 47 17.90 -25.32 6.53
C LYS A 47 16.59 -24.54 6.48
N ILE A 48 15.46 -25.18 6.17
CA ILE A 48 14.15 -24.52 6.03
C ILE A 48 13.15 -25.08 7.06
N TYR A 49 12.58 -24.20 7.86
CA TYR A 49 11.66 -24.52 8.93
C TYR A 49 10.28 -23.91 8.68
N PHE A 50 9.25 -24.74 8.64
CA PHE A 50 7.85 -24.31 8.45
C PHE A 50 7.14 -24.31 9.79
N THR A 51 6.81 -23.14 10.32
CA THR A 51 6.20 -23.01 11.65
C THR A 51 4.68 -23.23 11.66
N GLY A 52 4.03 -23.14 10.49
CA GLY A 52 2.59 -23.00 10.42
C GLY A 52 2.13 -21.62 10.92
N TYR A 53 0.89 -21.54 11.40
CA TYR A 53 0.32 -20.28 11.90
C TYR A 53 1.01 -19.84 13.20
N LEU A 54 1.38 -18.57 13.25
CA LEU A 54 1.87 -17.89 14.46
C LEU A 54 0.89 -16.78 14.85
N ASN A 55 0.61 -16.66 16.15
CA ASN A 55 -0.14 -15.51 16.64
C ASN A 55 0.75 -14.24 16.71
N SER A 56 0.15 -13.07 16.90
CA SER A 56 0.87 -11.79 16.89
C SER A 56 2.06 -11.72 17.87
N LYS A 57 1.92 -12.32 19.05
CA LYS A 57 3.02 -12.36 20.04
C LYS A 57 4.18 -13.24 19.57
N GLN A 58 3.89 -14.35 18.91
CA GLN A 58 4.90 -15.25 18.35
C GLN A 58 5.61 -14.61 17.15
N VAL A 59 4.85 -13.94 16.27
CA VAL A 59 5.42 -13.19 15.13
C VAL A 59 6.36 -12.10 15.63
N GLN A 60 5.97 -11.32 16.64
CA GLN A 60 6.83 -10.30 17.23
C GLN A 60 8.13 -10.87 17.83
N LYS A 61 8.05 -12.05 18.47
CA LYS A 61 9.24 -12.73 18.97
C LYS A 61 10.14 -13.21 17.83
N MET A 62 9.54 -13.75 16.79
CA MET A 62 10.27 -14.22 15.60
C MET A 62 11.03 -13.05 14.93
N TYR A 63 10.40 -11.90 14.73
CA TYR A 63 11.10 -10.74 14.19
C TYR A 63 12.30 -10.32 15.04
N LYS A 64 12.21 -10.38 16.36
CA LYS A 64 13.34 -10.04 17.26
C LYS A 64 14.55 -10.98 17.15
N CYS A 65 14.35 -12.17 16.61
CA CYS A 65 15.39 -13.18 16.41
C CYS A 65 15.86 -13.27 14.96
N ALA A 66 15.23 -12.53 14.05
CA ALA A 66 15.55 -12.58 12.63
C ALA A 66 16.62 -11.53 12.28
N ASP A 67 17.62 -11.94 11.48
CA ASP A 67 18.61 -11.04 10.92
C ASP A 67 18.08 -10.29 9.70
N VAL A 68 17.19 -10.92 8.92
CA VAL A 68 16.54 -10.34 7.74
C VAL A 68 15.10 -10.85 7.64
N ALA A 69 14.15 -9.97 7.35
CA ALA A 69 12.78 -10.34 7.00
C ALA A 69 12.57 -10.20 5.48
N VAL A 70 11.96 -11.22 4.85
CA VAL A 70 11.77 -11.25 3.40
C VAL A 70 10.29 -11.41 3.05
N PHE A 71 9.77 -10.53 2.20
CA PHE A 71 8.39 -10.55 1.70
C PHE A 71 8.40 -10.60 0.16
N PRO A 72 8.57 -11.80 -0.43
CA PRO A 72 8.81 -11.96 -1.86
C PRO A 72 7.49 -12.05 -2.65
N SER A 73 6.46 -11.33 -2.23
CA SER A 73 5.13 -11.36 -2.83
C SER A 73 5.18 -10.99 -4.32
N THR A 74 4.41 -11.68 -5.15
CA THR A 74 4.17 -11.30 -6.55
C THR A 74 2.99 -10.34 -6.68
N TYR A 75 2.14 -10.31 -5.67
CA TYR A 75 1.05 -9.36 -5.52
C TYR A 75 0.87 -9.00 -4.04
N GLU A 76 0.95 -7.71 -3.70
CA GLU A 76 0.78 -7.19 -2.34
C GLU A 76 0.10 -5.81 -2.39
N PRO A 77 -1.19 -5.72 -2.06
CA PRO A 77 -1.92 -4.45 -2.13
C PRO A 77 -1.38 -3.36 -1.20
N PHE A 78 -0.94 -3.73 0.01
CA PHE A 78 -0.44 -2.77 0.99
C PHE A 78 0.89 -3.19 1.64
N GLY A 79 0.97 -4.35 2.33
CA GLY A 79 2.20 -4.84 2.95
C GLY A 79 2.30 -4.60 4.46
N ILE A 80 1.22 -4.79 5.22
CA ILE A 80 1.20 -4.64 6.70
C ILE A 80 2.31 -5.46 7.35
N VAL A 81 2.56 -6.68 6.87
CA VAL A 81 3.60 -7.57 7.43
C VAL A 81 5.01 -6.98 7.30
N ALA A 82 5.28 -6.24 6.23
CA ALA A 82 6.54 -5.52 6.07
C ALA A 82 6.67 -4.37 7.08
N LEU A 83 5.60 -3.61 7.31
CA LEU A 83 5.57 -2.56 8.33
C LEU A 83 5.78 -3.11 9.74
N GLU A 84 5.24 -4.29 10.05
CA GLU A 84 5.46 -4.98 11.33
C GLU A 84 6.93 -5.35 11.54
N ALA A 85 7.60 -5.91 10.51
CA ALA A 85 9.02 -6.23 10.54
C ALA A 85 9.88 -4.96 10.68
N MET A 86 9.59 -3.92 9.92
CA MET A 86 10.25 -2.61 9.99
C MET A 86 10.12 -1.99 11.38
N LEU A 87 8.93 -2.03 11.99
CA LEU A 87 8.69 -1.52 13.34
C LEU A 87 9.45 -2.32 14.39
N ALA A 88 9.58 -3.63 14.21
CA ALA A 88 10.39 -4.50 15.06
C ALA A 88 11.90 -4.22 14.95
N GLY A 89 12.32 -3.50 13.91
CA GLY A 89 13.73 -3.12 13.65
C GLY A 89 14.49 -4.19 12.89
N VAL A 90 13.80 -5.06 12.15
CA VAL A 90 14.44 -6.07 11.29
C VAL A 90 14.68 -5.46 9.90
N PRO A 91 15.89 -5.56 9.34
CA PRO A 91 16.14 -5.15 7.97
C PRO A 91 15.30 -5.99 7.02
N THR A 92 14.66 -5.34 6.06
CA THR A 92 13.59 -5.95 5.28
C THR A 92 13.93 -5.98 3.80
N VAL A 93 13.71 -7.13 3.16
CA VAL A 93 13.74 -7.31 1.70
C VAL A 93 12.31 -7.53 1.21
N VAL A 94 11.88 -6.81 0.19
CA VAL A 94 10.54 -6.92 -0.39
C VAL A 94 10.63 -7.06 -1.91
N SER A 95 9.62 -7.66 -2.53
CA SER A 95 9.44 -7.53 -3.98
C SER A 95 8.98 -6.12 -4.33
N ASP A 96 9.45 -5.60 -5.47
CA ASP A 96 9.08 -4.28 -5.99
C ASP A 96 7.69 -4.33 -6.66
N VAL A 97 6.63 -4.50 -5.83
CA VAL A 97 5.24 -4.65 -6.27
C VAL A 97 4.27 -3.89 -5.37
N GLY A 98 3.19 -3.38 -5.95
CA GLY A 98 2.05 -2.80 -5.26
C GLY A 98 2.44 -1.85 -4.12
N GLY A 99 1.77 -1.97 -2.97
CA GLY A 99 2.03 -1.13 -1.80
C GLY A 99 3.43 -1.26 -1.20
N LEU A 100 4.13 -2.39 -1.41
CA LEU A 100 5.52 -2.54 -0.97
C LEU A 100 6.44 -1.56 -1.68
N ASN A 101 6.19 -1.28 -2.97
CA ASN A 101 6.96 -0.32 -3.73
C ASN A 101 6.86 1.11 -3.18
N GLU A 102 5.69 1.49 -2.66
CA GLU A 102 5.45 2.81 -2.07
C GLU A 102 6.06 2.92 -0.66
N ILE A 103 6.04 1.84 0.10
CA ILE A 103 6.56 1.80 1.47
C ILE A 103 8.09 1.78 1.50
N ILE A 104 8.72 1.01 0.62
CA ILE A 104 10.16 0.78 0.63
C ILE A 104 10.89 1.66 -0.39
N GLU A 105 11.90 2.36 0.08
CA GLU A 105 12.93 3.01 -0.71
C GLU A 105 14.20 2.17 -0.65
N HIS A 106 14.63 1.66 -1.83
CA HIS A 106 15.73 0.71 -1.95
C HIS A 106 17.04 1.25 -1.39
N GLY A 107 17.68 0.49 -0.51
CA GLY A 107 18.94 0.88 0.15
C GLY A 107 18.81 1.92 1.25
N VAL A 108 17.61 2.47 1.49
CA VAL A 108 17.38 3.52 2.50
C VAL A 108 16.64 2.97 3.72
N ASN A 109 15.47 2.36 3.50
CA ASN A 109 14.63 1.81 4.57
C ASN A 109 14.21 0.34 4.32
N GLY A 110 14.80 -0.29 3.34
CA GLY A 110 14.62 -1.69 2.94
C GLY A 110 15.35 -1.99 1.65
N MET A 111 15.40 -3.23 1.27
CA MET A 111 15.92 -3.68 -0.02
C MET A 111 14.76 -4.11 -0.90
N LYS A 112 14.79 -3.75 -2.18
CA LYS A 112 13.85 -4.23 -3.19
C LYS A 112 14.49 -5.32 -4.03
N SER A 113 13.71 -6.34 -4.37
CA SER A 113 14.05 -7.39 -5.31
C SER A 113 13.04 -7.44 -6.44
N TYR A 114 13.41 -7.94 -7.59
CA TYR A 114 12.48 -8.19 -8.69
C TYR A 114 11.51 -9.31 -8.32
N ALA A 115 10.21 -9.09 -8.55
CA ALA A 115 9.17 -10.06 -8.26
C ALA A 115 9.40 -11.38 -9.00
N GLY A 116 9.30 -12.50 -8.30
CA GLY A 116 9.51 -13.82 -8.89
C GLY A 116 10.97 -14.17 -9.21
N ASN A 117 11.93 -13.30 -8.90
CA ASN A 117 13.35 -13.51 -9.21
C ASN A 117 14.14 -13.94 -7.96
N SER A 118 14.39 -15.24 -7.83
CA SER A 118 15.14 -15.83 -6.71
C SER A 118 16.58 -15.30 -6.59
N ASN A 119 17.25 -15.00 -7.71
CA ASN A 119 18.58 -14.43 -7.68
C ASN A 119 18.61 -13.03 -7.10
N SER A 120 17.67 -12.17 -7.50
CA SER A 120 17.54 -10.82 -6.96
C SER A 120 17.19 -10.83 -5.45
N ILE A 121 16.37 -11.78 -5.02
CA ILE A 121 16.06 -12.00 -3.59
C ILE A 121 17.35 -12.37 -2.85
N ALA A 122 18.10 -13.34 -3.36
CA ALA A 122 19.36 -13.81 -2.74
C ALA A 122 20.38 -12.68 -2.62
N ASP A 123 20.57 -11.87 -3.67
CA ASP A 123 21.52 -10.75 -3.67
C ASP A 123 21.15 -9.69 -2.62
N SER A 124 19.86 -9.36 -2.53
CA SER A 124 19.37 -8.41 -1.53
C SER A 124 19.54 -8.93 -0.10
N VAL A 125 19.27 -10.22 0.15
CA VAL A 125 19.49 -10.86 1.45
C VAL A 125 20.97 -10.88 1.82
N LEU A 126 21.83 -11.32 0.91
CA LEU A 126 23.28 -11.39 1.13
C LEU A 126 23.88 -10.00 1.41
N SER A 127 23.43 -8.96 0.71
CA SER A 127 23.86 -7.58 0.97
C SER A 127 23.61 -7.17 2.43
N LEU A 128 22.46 -7.55 2.99
CA LEU A 128 22.10 -7.23 4.38
C LEU A 128 22.85 -8.10 5.40
N LEU A 129 23.15 -9.35 5.06
CA LEU A 129 23.88 -10.26 5.93
C LEU A 129 25.37 -9.90 6.03
N TYR A 130 25.97 -9.39 4.94
CA TYR A 130 27.39 -9.01 4.91
C TYR A 130 27.66 -7.57 5.34
N ASP A 131 26.81 -6.63 4.96
CA ASP A 131 26.99 -5.22 5.32
C ASP A 131 26.17 -4.85 6.55
N HIS A 132 26.73 -5.08 7.74
CA HIS A 132 26.10 -4.75 9.01
C HIS A 132 25.81 -3.25 9.17
N LYS A 133 26.58 -2.35 8.51
CA LYS A 133 26.31 -0.91 8.56
C LYS A 133 25.08 -0.55 7.75
N LEU A 134 24.97 -1.08 6.53
CA LEU A 134 23.79 -0.93 5.71
C LEU A 134 22.55 -1.49 6.41
N SER A 135 22.65 -2.70 6.95
CA SER A 135 21.59 -3.39 7.71
C SER A 135 21.09 -2.53 8.88
N ALA A 136 21.99 -2.02 9.70
CA ALA A 136 21.66 -1.17 10.85
C ALA A 136 21.01 0.17 10.42
N ASN A 137 21.52 0.81 9.37
CA ASN A 137 20.95 2.04 8.84
C ASN A 137 19.54 1.83 8.28
N ILE A 138 19.35 0.78 7.48
CA ILE A 138 18.03 0.40 6.94
C ILE A 138 17.04 0.15 8.08
N SER A 139 17.39 -0.63 9.09
CA SER A 139 16.53 -0.91 10.24
C SER A 139 16.12 0.35 10.98
N LYS A 140 17.07 1.27 11.22
CA LYS A 140 16.81 2.55 11.89
C LYS A 140 15.85 3.41 11.08
N ASN A 141 16.13 3.60 9.79
CA ASN A 141 15.30 4.42 8.89
C ASN A 141 13.91 3.82 8.72
N ALA A 142 13.81 2.49 8.53
CA ALA A 142 12.55 1.76 8.46
C ALA A 142 11.67 2.01 9.68
N LYS A 143 12.24 1.82 10.86
CA LYS A 143 11.53 2.01 12.14
C LYS A 143 11.03 3.44 12.33
N ASN A 144 11.83 4.43 11.96
CA ASN A 144 11.45 5.84 12.04
C ASN A 144 10.29 6.15 11.07
N LYS A 145 10.41 5.74 9.80
CA LYS A 145 9.36 5.93 8.80
C LYS A 145 8.01 5.35 9.26
N VAL A 146 8.01 4.11 9.79
CA VAL A 146 6.78 3.50 10.28
C VAL A 146 6.16 4.28 11.43
N LYS A 147 6.96 4.72 12.40
CA LYS A 147 6.48 5.51 13.54
C LYS A 147 5.89 6.86 13.13
N GLU A 148 6.49 7.51 12.15
CA GLU A 148 6.09 8.85 11.70
C GLU A 148 4.88 8.81 10.77
N GLN A 149 4.83 7.86 9.84
CA GLN A 149 3.86 7.87 8.75
C GLN A 149 2.71 6.86 8.91
N PHE A 150 2.94 5.73 9.61
CA PHE A 150 1.99 4.62 9.72
C PHE A 150 1.46 4.40 11.13
N ASN A 151 1.25 5.48 11.91
CA ASN A 151 0.59 5.39 13.20
C ASN A 151 -0.90 5.75 13.10
N TRP A 152 -1.73 5.10 13.92
CA TRP A 152 -3.17 5.25 13.89
C TRP A 152 -3.67 6.68 14.16
N ASN A 153 -2.98 7.45 15.01
CA ASN A 153 -3.36 8.83 15.28
C ASN A 153 -3.20 9.70 14.03
N LYS A 154 -2.08 9.54 13.31
CA LYS A 154 -1.83 10.25 12.06
C LYS A 154 -2.84 9.86 10.99
N ILE A 155 -3.09 8.55 10.82
CA ILE A 155 -4.07 8.04 9.84
C ILE A 155 -5.47 8.58 10.16
N ALA A 156 -5.88 8.61 11.43
CA ALA A 156 -7.18 9.14 11.83
C ALA A 156 -7.31 10.64 11.54
N GLN A 157 -6.26 11.43 11.82
CA GLN A 157 -6.23 12.87 11.51
C GLN A 157 -6.33 13.14 10.01
N ASP A 158 -5.53 12.43 9.21
CA ASP A 158 -5.52 12.58 7.75
C ASP A 158 -6.88 12.18 7.15
N THR A 159 -7.48 11.10 7.66
CA THR A 159 -8.83 10.66 7.25
C THR A 159 -9.88 11.70 7.60
N HIS A 160 -9.84 12.25 8.82
CA HIS A 160 -10.74 13.32 9.25
C HIS A 160 -10.64 14.54 8.33
N PHE A 161 -9.43 15.00 8.05
CA PHE A 161 -9.18 16.12 7.14
C PHE A 161 -9.76 15.88 5.73
N ILE A 162 -9.61 14.67 5.19
CA ILE A 162 -10.20 14.32 3.89
C ILE A 162 -11.72 14.37 3.93
N TYR A 163 -12.34 13.89 5.00
CA TYR A 163 -13.79 13.96 5.17
C TYR A 163 -14.30 15.40 5.27
N GLU A 164 -13.64 16.25 6.05
CA GLU A 164 -14.01 17.69 6.13
C GLU A 164 -13.91 18.35 4.76
N LYS A 165 -12.83 18.11 4.03
CA LYS A 165 -12.62 18.64 2.68
C LYS A 165 -13.74 18.18 1.71
N ALA A 166 -14.10 16.91 1.74
CA ALA A 166 -15.17 16.36 0.90
C ALA A 166 -16.54 16.96 1.23
N ILE A 167 -16.85 17.15 2.52
CA ILE A 167 -18.09 17.80 2.97
C ILE A 167 -18.14 19.26 2.49
N CYS A 168 -17.06 20.02 2.67
CA CYS A 168 -16.99 21.42 2.22
C CYS A 168 -17.19 21.54 0.70
N GLN A 169 -16.55 20.67 -0.09
CA GLN A 169 -16.72 20.64 -1.54
C GLN A 169 -18.18 20.35 -1.94
N THR A 170 -18.79 19.33 -1.33
CA THR A 170 -20.17 18.96 -1.61
C THR A 170 -21.16 20.09 -1.25
N MET A 171 -20.92 20.80 -0.14
CA MET A 171 -21.74 21.94 0.26
C MET A 171 -21.61 23.10 -0.72
N ALA A 172 -20.38 23.43 -1.16
CA ALA A 172 -20.14 24.47 -2.14
C ALA A 172 -20.81 24.17 -3.50
N GLU A 173 -20.73 22.93 -3.96
CA GLU A 173 -21.42 22.50 -5.19
C GLU A 173 -22.95 22.59 -5.07
N LYS A 174 -23.52 22.21 -3.93
CA LYS A 174 -24.97 22.33 -3.69
C LYS A 174 -25.43 23.80 -3.69
N GLN A 175 -24.66 24.70 -3.06
CA GLN A 175 -24.95 26.12 -3.06
C GLN A 175 -24.85 26.70 -4.48
N ALA A 176 -23.83 26.38 -5.24
CA ALA A 176 -23.67 26.81 -6.62
C ALA A 176 -24.90 26.40 -7.48
N ARG A 177 -25.31 25.14 -7.40
CA ARG A 177 -26.52 24.64 -8.11
C ARG A 177 -27.81 25.34 -7.69
N GLN A 178 -27.96 25.67 -6.41
CA GLN A 178 -29.14 26.43 -5.93
C GLN A 178 -29.17 27.84 -6.51
N ILE A 179 -28.02 28.55 -6.53
CA ILE A 179 -27.89 29.87 -7.11
C ILE A 179 -28.19 29.84 -8.62
N GLU A 180 -27.67 28.86 -9.35
CA GLU A 180 -27.97 28.69 -10.79
C GLU A 180 -29.48 28.47 -11.04
N GLN A 181 -30.15 27.63 -10.23
CA GLN A 181 -31.59 27.38 -10.34
C GLN A 181 -32.40 28.60 -10.03
N GLU A 182 -32.05 29.41 -9.02
CA GLU A 182 -32.72 30.66 -8.69
C GLU A 182 -32.57 31.70 -9.82
N ASN A 183 -31.36 31.82 -10.36
CA ASN A 183 -31.07 32.71 -11.48
C ASN A 183 -31.84 32.30 -12.75
N ALA A 184 -31.91 31.01 -13.05
CA ALA A 184 -32.72 30.51 -14.17
C ALA A 184 -34.20 30.79 -13.99
N LYS A 185 -34.77 30.65 -12.77
CA LYS A 185 -36.16 30.99 -12.44
C LYS A 185 -36.42 32.48 -12.58
N LYS A 186 -35.51 33.37 -12.16
CA LYS A 186 -35.62 34.84 -12.32
C LYS A 186 -35.61 35.23 -13.79
N THR A 187 -34.71 34.65 -14.57
CA THR A 187 -34.59 34.91 -16.01
C THR A 187 -35.85 34.46 -16.78
N SER A 188 -36.43 33.30 -16.41
CA SER A 188 -37.66 32.79 -17.04
C SER A 188 -38.87 33.67 -16.71
N LYS A 189 -38.98 34.18 -15.45
CA LYS A 189 -40.02 35.11 -15.04
C LYS A 189 -39.91 36.44 -15.82
N ALA A 190 -38.69 37.00 -15.93
CA ALA A 190 -38.47 38.24 -16.70
C ALA A 190 -38.88 38.10 -18.17
N LYS A 191 -38.51 36.98 -18.82
CA LYS A 191 -38.93 36.70 -20.21
C LYS A 191 -40.44 36.55 -20.39
N ASN A 192 -41.15 36.00 -19.41
CA ASN A 192 -42.60 35.91 -19.45
C ASN A 192 -43.29 37.30 -19.27
N THR A 193 -42.79 38.12 -18.36
CA THR A 193 -43.27 39.49 -18.17
C THR A 193 -43.07 40.34 -19.44
N ASP A 194 -41.90 40.25 -20.09
CA ASP A 194 -41.66 40.94 -21.36
C ASP A 194 -42.60 40.48 -22.50
N LYS A 195 -42.89 39.19 -22.58
CA LYS A 195 -43.86 38.67 -23.54
C LYS A 195 -45.27 39.17 -23.27
N GLU A 196 -45.72 39.25 -22.00
CA GLU A 196 -47.02 39.80 -21.64
C GLU A 196 -47.11 41.31 -21.99
N ILE A 197 -46.08 42.09 -21.64
CA ILE A 197 -46.01 43.52 -21.97
C ILE A 197 -46.06 43.71 -23.49
N THR A 198 -45.31 42.94 -24.25
CA THR A 198 -45.28 42.97 -25.72
C THR A 198 -46.67 42.67 -26.32
N LYS A 199 -47.41 41.70 -25.73
CA LYS A 199 -48.73 41.28 -26.12
C LYS A 199 -49.76 42.40 -25.84
N LEU A 200 -49.68 43.03 -24.68
CA LEU A 200 -50.53 44.19 -24.30
C LEU A 200 -50.30 45.43 -25.20
N LEU A 201 -49.05 45.72 -25.52
CA LEU A 201 -48.69 46.82 -26.42
C LEU A 201 -49.18 46.58 -27.86
N SER A 202 -49.13 45.33 -28.33
CA SER A 202 -49.65 44.95 -29.64
C SER A 202 -51.19 45.01 -29.70
N PHE A 203 -51.88 44.72 -28.61
CA PHE A 203 -53.35 44.85 -28.51
C PHE A 203 -53.78 46.31 -28.53
N LYS A 204 -53.12 47.19 -27.77
CA LYS A 204 -53.41 48.65 -27.81
C LYS A 204 -53.22 49.26 -29.18
N LYS A 205 -52.20 48.88 -29.94
CA LYS A 205 -51.98 49.37 -31.30
C LYS A 205 -53.07 48.97 -32.29
N ARG A 206 -53.74 47.84 -32.16
CA ARG A 206 -54.83 47.40 -33.04
C ARG A 206 -56.17 48.10 -32.76
N HIS A 207 -56.38 48.70 -31.59
CA HIS A 207 -57.64 49.35 -31.20
C HIS A 207 -57.53 50.89 -31.16
N ALA A 208 -56.37 51.48 -31.58
CA ALA A 208 -56.16 52.90 -31.65
C ALA A 208 -56.46 53.48 -33.06
N TYR A 209 -56.86 52.63 -34.01
CA TYR A 209 -57.17 53.00 -35.40
C TYR A 209 -58.57 52.48 -35.85
N ALA A 210 -59.48 52.22 -34.92
CA ALA A 210 -60.85 51.87 -35.21
C ALA A 210 -61.79 53.02 -34.86
#